data_1beee20bd9878a2772d1a8ba17ca22cf
#
_entry.id   1beee20bd9878a2772d1a8ba17ca22cf
#
_cell.length_a   1.000
_cell.length_b   1.000
_cell.length_c   1.000
_cell.angle_alpha   90.00
_cell.angle_beta   90.00
_cell.angle_gamma   90.00
#
_symmetry.space_group_name_H-M   'P 1'
#
loop_
_entity.id
_entity.type
_entity.pdbx_description
1 polymer ?
#
loop_
_entity_poly.entity_id
_entity_poly.type
_entity_poly.pdbx_seq_one_letter_code
_entity_poly.pdbx_strand_id
1 'polypeptide(L)'
;VCNENGEALDRVSIPTETPEITMPKMIAYFKEQQVEALGIGFFGPVILNEQSPKYGCVGNTPKLAWKWYPVLDEFKKALQIPVGFDTDVNAAALGEATWGITKGLKNSIYITVGTGIGAGVIVDGKMLHGMQHPEGGHILVAPHPNDTYKGKCPYHGRCLEGMASGPAIEERWGKKAYELSDKKEVWELEAYYVAQGLVDMIMLLSPERIVLGGGVMHQTHVMDLIRKETLRMVNKYIDTEELSDIENYIVLPSLNDNQGILGCAKLGMDALTAAK
;
A
#
# COMPACT_ATOMS: atom_id res chain seq x y z
N VAL A 1 1.62 9.03 -17.08
CA VAL A 1 2.26 8.39 -18.24
C VAL A 1 3.72 8.18 -17.94
N CYS A 2 4.25 6.99 -18.24
CA CYS A 2 5.66 6.65 -18.04
C CYS A 2 6.19 5.95 -19.30
N ASN A 3 7.51 6.01 -19.49
CA ASN A 3 8.19 5.20 -20.49
C ASN A 3 8.64 3.83 -19.91
N GLU A 4 9.23 2.99 -20.72
CA GLU A 4 9.74 1.65 -20.37
C GLU A 4 10.83 1.66 -19.29
N ASN A 5 11.53 2.78 -19.12
CA ASN A 5 12.59 2.94 -18.12
C ASN A 5 12.06 3.36 -16.73
N GLY A 6 10.73 3.57 -16.59
CA GLY A 6 10.12 4.07 -15.37
C GLY A 6 10.25 5.59 -15.19
N GLU A 7 10.49 6.33 -16.26
CA GLU A 7 10.52 7.78 -16.21
C GLU A 7 9.09 8.32 -16.39
N ALA A 8 8.64 9.16 -15.46
CA ALA A 8 7.36 9.84 -15.55
C ALA A 8 7.43 10.95 -16.61
N LEU A 9 6.63 10.84 -17.67
CA LEU A 9 6.56 11.79 -18.77
C LEU A 9 5.47 12.85 -18.58
N ASP A 10 4.35 12.45 -18.02
CA ASP A 10 3.23 13.34 -17.70
C ASP A 10 2.44 12.82 -16.50
N ARG A 11 1.80 13.74 -15.79
CA ARG A 11 1.03 13.43 -14.58
C ARG A 11 -0.15 14.39 -14.41
N VAL A 12 -1.31 13.83 -14.10
CA VAL A 12 -2.50 14.58 -13.71
C VAL A 12 -3.01 14.08 -12.35
N SER A 13 -3.57 14.98 -11.56
CA SER A 13 -4.28 14.62 -10.32
C SER A 13 -5.79 14.84 -10.53
N ILE A 14 -6.56 13.78 -10.36
CA ILE A 14 -8.01 13.77 -10.49
C ILE A 14 -8.61 13.36 -9.15
N PRO A 15 -9.44 14.20 -8.51
CA PRO A 15 -10.10 13.83 -7.27
C PRO A 15 -10.96 12.57 -7.43
N THR A 16 -10.87 11.66 -6.46
CA THR A 16 -11.71 10.46 -6.42
C THR A 16 -13.08 10.81 -5.84
N GLU A 17 -14.02 11.05 -6.74
CA GLU A 17 -15.44 11.28 -6.44
C GLU A 17 -16.24 9.99 -6.68
N THR A 18 -17.47 10.06 -7.23
CA THR A 18 -18.21 8.87 -7.68
C THR A 18 -17.66 8.34 -9.01
N PRO A 19 -17.91 7.08 -9.37
CA PRO A 19 -17.49 6.52 -10.66
C PRO A 19 -17.92 7.36 -11.85
N GLU A 20 -19.16 7.85 -11.85
CA GLU A 20 -19.76 8.64 -12.93
C GLU A 20 -19.01 9.96 -13.18
N ILE A 21 -18.37 10.52 -12.17
CA ILE A 21 -17.59 11.76 -12.25
C ILE A 21 -16.12 11.47 -12.54
N THR A 22 -15.54 10.48 -11.87
CA THR A 22 -14.10 10.22 -11.90
C THR A 22 -13.68 9.45 -13.15
N MET A 23 -14.40 8.37 -13.51
CA MET A 23 -14.01 7.50 -14.61
C MET A 23 -13.95 8.21 -15.97
N PRO A 24 -14.93 9.06 -16.36
CA PRO A 24 -14.85 9.78 -17.64
C PRO A 24 -13.60 10.68 -17.73
N LYS A 25 -13.22 11.34 -16.64
CA LYS A 25 -12.02 12.20 -16.59
C LYS A 25 -10.75 11.40 -16.81
N MET A 26 -10.61 10.23 -16.14
CA MET A 26 -9.46 9.35 -16.27
C MET A 26 -9.39 8.76 -17.71
N ILE A 27 -10.50 8.29 -18.25
CA ILE A 27 -10.56 7.73 -19.59
C ILE A 27 -10.20 8.77 -20.64
N ALA A 28 -10.72 10.01 -20.53
CA ALA A 28 -10.40 11.10 -21.45
C ALA A 28 -8.90 11.40 -21.44
N TYR A 29 -8.28 11.49 -20.28
CA TYR A 29 -6.85 11.72 -20.14
C TYR A 29 -6.05 10.63 -20.87
N PHE A 30 -6.30 9.35 -20.63
CA PHE A 30 -5.52 8.28 -21.25
C PHE A 30 -5.76 8.15 -22.75
N LYS A 31 -6.96 8.52 -23.26
CA LYS A 31 -7.21 8.63 -24.70
C LYS A 31 -6.37 9.71 -25.36
N GLU A 32 -6.24 10.88 -24.71
CA GLU A 32 -5.42 11.98 -25.21
C GLU A 32 -3.93 11.61 -25.25
N GLN A 33 -3.45 10.88 -24.24
CA GLN A 33 -2.04 10.46 -24.14
C GLN A 33 -1.65 9.32 -25.08
N GLN A 34 -2.59 8.66 -25.74
CA GLN A 34 -2.36 7.57 -26.69
C GLN A 34 -1.44 6.46 -26.14
N VAL A 35 -1.66 6.07 -24.87
CA VAL A 35 -0.85 5.04 -24.20
C VAL A 35 -1.03 3.67 -24.85
N GLU A 36 0.04 2.86 -24.91
CA GLU A 36 0.03 1.51 -25.49
C GLU A 36 -0.56 0.46 -24.54
N ALA A 37 -0.47 0.70 -23.23
CA ALA A 37 -1.04 -0.14 -22.18
C ALA A 37 -1.39 0.70 -20.95
N LEU A 38 -2.25 0.19 -20.10
CA LEU A 38 -2.63 0.83 -18.84
C LEU A 38 -2.36 -0.13 -17.67
N GLY A 39 -1.74 0.35 -16.62
CA GLY A 39 -1.71 -0.32 -15.33
C GLY A 39 -2.55 0.44 -14.33
N ILE A 40 -3.34 -0.27 -13.57
CA ILE A 40 -4.26 0.29 -12.58
C ILE A 40 -3.92 -0.27 -11.21
N GLY A 41 -3.50 0.61 -10.29
CA GLY A 41 -3.43 0.34 -8.85
C GLY A 41 -4.64 1.01 -8.18
N PHE A 42 -5.57 0.22 -7.69
CA PHE A 42 -6.83 0.76 -7.18
C PHE A 42 -6.98 0.54 -5.67
N PHE A 43 -7.70 1.42 -5.00
CA PHE A 43 -8.00 1.21 -3.59
C PHE A 43 -8.83 -0.06 -3.37
N GLY A 44 -8.53 -0.79 -2.32
CA GLY A 44 -9.15 -2.08 -2.02
C GLY A 44 -10.48 -2.02 -1.26
N PRO A 45 -11.01 -3.22 -1.00
CA PRO A 45 -10.59 -4.46 -1.64
C PRO A 45 -11.00 -4.52 -3.12
N VAL A 46 -10.22 -5.21 -3.95
CA VAL A 46 -10.53 -5.44 -5.38
C VAL A 46 -10.58 -6.95 -5.68
N ILE A 47 -11.33 -7.35 -6.69
CA ILE A 47 -11.47 -8.76 -7.07
C ILE A 47 -10.44 -9.11 -8.13
N LEU A 48 -9.40 -9.84 -7.74
CA LEU A 48 -8.26 -10.23 -8.59
C LEU A 48 -8.33 -11.69 -9.09
N ASN A 49 -9.26 -12.50 -8.59
CA ASN A 49 -9.47 -13.85 -9.09
C ASN A 49 -10.13 -13.81 -10.47
N GLU A 50 -9.38 -14.15 -11.51
CA GLU A 50 -9.83 -14.15 -12.92
C GLU A 50 -11.00 -15.10 -13.19
N GLN A 51 -11.20 -16.12 -12.37
CA GLN A 51 -12.33 -17.05 -12.48
C GLN A 51 -13.62 -16.47 -11.87
N SER A 52 -13.52 -15.36 -11.15
CA SER A 52 -14.69 -14.71 -10.56
C SER A 52 -15.48 -13.94 -11.61
N PRO A 53 -16.83 -14.03 -11.63
CA PRO A 53 -17.65 -13.20 -12.48
C PRO A 53 -17.56 -11.69 -12.14
N LYS A 54 -16.92 -11.36 -11.03
CA LYS A 54 -16.64 -9.99 -10.58
C LYS A 54 -15.17 -9.60 -10.73
N TYR A 55 -14.38 -10.35 -11.49
CA TYR A 55 -12.99 -10.00 -11.74
C TYR A 55 -12.87 -8.55 -12.24
N GLY A 56 -11.93 -7.79 -11.68
CA GLY A 56 -11.71 -6.39 -12.03
C GLY A 56 -12.69 -5.39 -11.40
N CYS A 57 -13.61 -5.86 -10.54
CA CYS A 57 -14.49 -4.98 -9.77
C CYS A 57 -13.83 -4.54 -8.45
N VAL A 58 -14.25 -3.39 -7.96
CA VAL A 58 -14.07 -3.01 -6.55
C VAL A 58 -14.93 -3.95 -5.70
N GLY A 59 -14.41 -4.37 -4.56
CA GLY A 59 -15.14 -5.27 -3.65
C GLY A 59 -16.03 -4.55 -2.64
N ASN A 60 -16.05 -5.06 -1.42
CA ASN A 60 -16.83 -4.50 -0.33
C ASN A 60 -16.09 -3.31 0.33
N THR A 61 -15.99 -2.21 -0.37
CA THR A 61 -15.30 -0.99 0.07
C THR A 61 -16.21 -0.08 0.93
N PRO A 62 -15.65 0.71 1.87
CA PRO A 62 -16.40 1.77 2.55
C PRO A 62 -16.81 2.94 1.63
N LYS A 63 -16.19 3.08 0.45
CA LYS A 63 -16.60 4.06 -0.57
C LYS A 63 -17.80 3.51 -1.36
N LEU A 64 -19.01 3.62 -0.81
CA LEU A 64 -20.21 2.94 -1.25
C LEU A 64 -20.54 3.11 -2.75
N ALA A 65 -20.28 4.28 -3.35
CA ALA A 65 -20.49 4.52 -4.77
C ALA A 65 -19.61 3.62 -5.67
N TRP A 66 -18.47 3.18 -5.18
CA TRP A 66 -17.54 2.32 -5.89
C TRP A 66 -17.77 0.83 -5.67
N LYS A 67 -18.63 0.46 -4.72
CA LYS A 67 -18.88 -0.94 -4.39
C LYS A 67 -19.39 -1.72 -5.59
N TRP A 68 -18.67 -2.78 -5.97
CA TRP A 68 -18.95 -3.64 -7.13
C TRP A 68 -18.84 -2.95 -8.50
N TYR A 69 -18.22 -1.77 -8.55
CA TYR A 69 -17.99 -1.08 -9.82
C TYR A 69 -16.93 -1.81 -10.67
N PRO A 70 -17.19 -2.09 -11.97
CA PRO A 70 -16.31 -2.90 -12.82
C PRO A 70 -15.19 -2.06 -13.45
N VAL A 71 -14.27 -1.57 -12.63
CA VAL A 71 -13.19 -0.65 -13.03
C VAL A 71 -12.40 -1.17 -14.22
N LEU A 72 -11.96 -2.43 -14.17
CA LEU A 72 -11.13 -3.03 -15.22
C LEU A 72 -11.88 -3.08 -16.57
N ASP A 73 -13.13 -3.53 -16.55
CA ASP A 73 -13.95 -3.64 -17.76
C ASP A 73 -14.23 -2.30 -18.40
N GLU A 74 -14.49 -1.27 -17.60
CA GLU A 74 -14.75 0.08 -18.10
C GLU A 74 -13.53 0.65 -18.82
N PHE A 75 -12.31 0.46 -18.29
CA PHE A 75 -11.09 0.88 -18.96
C PHE A 75 -10.81 0.04 -20.21
N LYS A 76 -10.94 -1.29 -20.16
CA LYS A 76 -10.76 -2.17 -21.32
C LYS A 76 -11.69 -1.80 -22.47
N LYS A 77 -12.98 -1.57 -22.19
CA LYS A 77 -13.97 -1.15 -23.18
C LYS A 77 -13.66 0.21 -23.79
N ALA A 78 -13.26 1.17 -22.94
CA ALA A 78 -13.07 2.53 -23.37
C ALA A 78 -11.77 2.76 -24.16
N LEU A 79 -10.68 2.06 -23.79
CA LEU A 79 -9.35 2.29 -24.35
C LEU A 79 -8.94 1.24 -25.39
N GLN A 80 -9.46 0.01 -25.32
CA GLN A 80 -9.15 -1.10 -26.21
C GLN A 80 -7.65 -1.44 -26.29
N ILE A 81 -6.95 -1.33 -25.18
CA ILE A 81 -5.54 -1.64 -25.00
C ILE A 81 -5.36 -2.68 -23.89
N PRO A 82 -4.19 -3.33 -23.77
CA PRO A 82 -3.86 -4.18 -22.63
C PRO A 82 -3.94 -3.41 -21.31
N VAL A 83 -4.58 -4.02 -20.29
CA VAL A 83 -4.76 -3.40 -18.98
C VAL A 83 -4.36 -4.36 -17.87
N GLY A 84 -3.36 -3.99 -17.06
CA GLY A 84 -3.00 -4.64 -15.81
C GLY A 84 -3.77 -4.02 -14.64
N PHE A 85 -4.17 -4.85 -13.65
CA PHE A 85 -5.00 -4.40 -12.55
C PHE A 85 -4.58 -5.05 -11.23
N ASP A 86 -4.36 -4.23 -10.20
CA ASP A 86 -4.07 -4.68 -8.84
C ASP A 86 -4.48 -3.61 -7.82
N THR A 87 -4.16 -3.81 -6.54
CA THR A 87 -4.31 -2.78 -5.52
C THR A 87 -3.25 -1.68 -5.67
N ASP A 88 -3.54 -0.50 -5.17
CA ASP A 88 -2.61 0.64 -5.12
C ASP A 88 -1.34 0.31 -4.32
N VAL A 89 -1.49 -0.44 -3.22
CA VAL A 89 -0.35 -0.83 -2.38
C VAL A 89 0.48 -1.97 -3.01
N ASN A 90 -0.13 -2.92 -3.71
CA ASN A 90 0.59 -3.91 -4.52
C ASN A 90 1.35 -3.25 -5.67
N ALA A 91 0.73 -2.26 -6.34
CA ALA A 91 1.42 -1.45 -7.33
C ALA A 91 2.64 -0.73 -6.72
N ALA A 92 2.51 -0.15 -5.53
CA ALA A 92 3.64 0.49 -4.85
C ALA A 92 4.78 -0.50 -4.53
N ALA A 93 4.45 -1.70 -4.04
CA ALA A 93 5.42 -2.77 -3.82
C ALA A 93 6.12 -3.17 -5.12
N LEU A 94 5.36 -3.32 -6.21
CA LEU A 94 5.90 -3.65 -7.54
C LEU A 94 6.82 -2.54 -8.07
N GLY A 95 6.48 -1.28 -7.84
CA GLY A 95 7.32 -0.14 -8.20
C GLY A 95 8.68 -0.18 -7.52
N GLU A 96 8.70 -0.37 -6.18
CA GLU A 96 9.93 -0.50 -5.41
C GLU A 96 10.74 -1.76 -5.80
N ALA A 97 10.07 -2.87 -6.13
CA ALA A 97 10.74 -4.09 -6.59
C ALA A 97 11.33 -3.97 -8.00
N THR A 98 10.78 -3.08 -8.83
CA THR A 98 11.24 -2.90 -10.21
C THR A 98 12.34 -1.86 -10.33
N TRP A 99 12.16 -0.69 -9.73
CA TRP A 99 13.06 0.46 -9.88
C TRP A 99 13.60 1.01 -8.57
N GLY A 100 13.07 0.59 -7.43
CA GLY A 100 13.37 1.15 -6.12
C GLY A 100 14.26 0.28 -5.24
N ILE A 101 14.13 0.50 -3.92
CA ILE A 101 15.05 -0.02 -2.91
C ILE A 101 14.94 -1.53 -2.68
N THR A 102 13.87 -2.17 -3.16
CA THR A 102 13.70 -3.63 -3.10
C THR A 102 14.02 -4.33 -4.42
N LYS A 103 14.59 -3.61 -5.39
CA LYS A 103 15.02 -4.18 -6.67
C LYS A 103 16.03 -5.30 -6.47
N GLY A 104 15.75 -6.47 -7.08
CA GLY A 104 16.60 -7.65 -7.00
C GLY A 104 16.32 -8.55 -5.79
N LEU A 105 15.51 -8.12 -4.82
CA LEU A 105 15.04 -8.97 -3.73
C LEU A 105 13.88 -9.84 -4.20
N LYS A 106 13.77 -11.04 -3.64
CA LYS A 106 12.68 -11.98 -3.95
C LYS A 106 11.48 -11.78 -3.03
N ASN A 107 11.72 -11.38 -1.79
CA ASN A 107 10.69 -11.29 -0.77
C ASN A 107 10.76 -9.91 -0.11
N SER A 108 9.77 -9.09 -0.35
CA SER A 108 9.71 -7.75 0.23
C SER A 108 8.27 -7.33 0.52
N ILE A 109 8.11 -6.39 1.44
CA ILE A 109 6.80 -5.85 1.79
C ILE A 109 6.86 -4.34 1.69
N TYR A 110 5.87 -3.75 1.03
CA TYR A 110 5.59 -2.33 1.08
C TYR A 110 4.34 -2.10 1.94
N ILE A 111 4.45 -1.26 2.95
CA ILE A 111 3.33 -0.90 3.83
C ILE A 111 3.09 0.60 3.69
N THR A 112 1.88 0.99 3.35
CA THR A 112 1.45 2.38 3.40
C THR A 112 0.77 2.66 4.73
N VAL A 113 1.18 3.71 5.43
CA VAL A 113 0.52 4.24 6.64
C VAL A 113 0.06 5.66 6.33
N GLY A 114 -1.23 5.80 6.05
CA GLY A 114 -1.82 7.05 5.59
C GLY A 114 -3.27 7.21 6.03
N THR A 115 -4.17 7.50 5.10
CA THR A 115 -5.63 7.53 5.36
C THR A 115 -6.15 6.16 5.78
N GLY A 116 -5.55 5.09 5.24
CA GLY A 116 -5.67 3.71 5.70
C GLY A 116 -4.29 3.10 5.86
N ILE A 117 -4.25 1.80 6.18
CA ILE A 117 -3.03 0.99 6.17
C ILE A 117 -3.23 -0.18 5.23
N GLY A 118 -2.34 -0.34 4.26
CA GLY A 118 -2.31 -1.45 3.34
C GLY A 118 -0.93 -2.08 3.26
N ALA A 119 -0.84 -3.34 2.84
CA ALA A 119 0.40 -4.06 2.65
C ALA A 119 0.44 -4.70 1.26
N GLY A 120 1.41 -4.31 0.44
CA GLY A 120 1.77 -4.96 -0.81
C GLY A 120 2.91 -5.93 -0.57
N VAL A 121 2.74 -7.18 -0.93
CA VAL A 121 3.65 -8.27 -0.58
C VAL A 121 4.21 -8.90 -1.85
N ILE A 122 5.53 -8.98 -1.93
CA ILE A 122 6.27 -9.71 -2.97
C ILE A 122 6.82 -10.99 -2.35
N VAL A 123 6.53 -12.12 -2.96
CA VAL A 123 7.06 -13.45 -2.59
C VAL A 123 7.59 -14.12 -3.85
N ASP A 124 8.83 -14.58 -3.78
CA ASP A 124 9.56 -15.18 -4.91
C ASP A 124 9.51 -14.31 -6.19
N GLY A 125 9.65 -13.00 -6.01
CA GLY A 125 9.66 -12.01 -7.08
C GLY A 125 8.29 -11.70 -7.70
N LYS A 126 7.20 -12.17 -7.11
CA LYS A 126 5.81 -11.98 -7.58
C LYS A 126 4.94 -11.38 -6.50
N MET A 127 3.97 -10.58 -6.89
CA MET A 127 2.93 -10.11 -5.98
C MET A 127 2.15 -11.29 -5.41
N LEU A 128 1.94 -11.28 -4.10
CA LEU A 128 1.20 -12.32 -3.40
C LEU A 128 -0.30 -12.17 -3.65
N HIS A 129 -0.88 -13.18 -4.30
CA HIS A 129 -2.32 -13.34 -4.43
C HIS A 129 -2.72 -14.73 -3.95
N GLY A 130 -3.82 -14.82 -3.21
CA GLY A 130 -4.42 -16.06 -2.75
C GLY A 130 -5.91 -16.08 -3.07
N MET A 131 -6.75 -16.31 -2.07
CA MET A 131 -8.20 -16.10 -2.26
C MET A 131 -8.52 -14.63 -2.59
N GLN A 132 -7.66 -13.73 -2.15
CA GLN A 132 -7.67 -12.29 -2.35
C GLN A 132 -6.23 -11.77 -2.23
N HIS A 133 -5.99 -10.50 -2.47
CA HIS A 133 -4.75 -9.82 -2.09
C HIS A 133 -4.64 -9.69 -0.56
N PRO A 134 -3.43 -9.55 0.02
CA PRO A 134 -3.25 -9.31 1.44
C PRO A 134 -3.98 -8.03 1.91
N GLU A 135 -4.59 -8.12 3.07
CA GLU A 135 -5.20 -6.99 3.79
C GLU A 135 -4.45 -6.76 5.12
N GLY A 136 -3.14 -6.57 5.01
CA GLY A 136 -2.23 -6.48 6.16
C GLY A 136 -2.52 -5.33 7.12
N GLY A 137 -3.22 -4.28 6.68
CA GLY A 137 -3.71 -3.22 7.56
C GLY A 137 -4.80 -3.67 8.54
N HIS A 138 -5.45 -4.81 8.26
CA HIS A 138 -6.54 -5.30 9.10
C HIS A 138 -6.15 -6.45 10.05
N ILE A 139 -4.86 -6.77 10.17
CA ILE A 139 -4.40 -7.68 11.23
C ILE A 139 -4.74 -7.10 12.61
N LEU A 140 -5.10 -7.96 13.55
CA LEU A 140 -5.45 -7.55 14.90
C LEU A 140 -4.19 -7.25 15.71
N VAL A 141 -4.19 -6.13 16.43
CA VAL A 141 -3.08 -5.73 17.29
C VAL A 141 -3.52 -5.67 18.75
N ALA A 142 -2.61 -6.01 19.66
CA ALA A 142 -2.85 -5.91 21.09
C ALA A 142 -2.86 -4.43 21.51
N PRO A 143 -3.85 -3.98 22.28
CA PRO A 143 -3.87 -2.60 22.76
C PRO A 143 -2.70 -2.32 23.70
N HIS A 144 -2.12 -1.14 23.58
CA HIS A 144 -1.15 -0.67 24.57
C HIS A 144 -1.84 -0.56 25.95
N PRO A 145 -1.17 -0.97 27.07
CA PRO A 145 -1.79 -1.01 28.40
C PRO A 145 -2.43 0.31 28.84
N ASN A 146 -1.86 1.43 28.39
CA ASN A 146 -2.33 2.78 28.74
C ASN A 146 -3.24 3.42 27.67
N ASP A 147 -3.59 2.68 26.58
CA ASP A 147 -4.42 3.19 25.50
C ASP A 147 -5.86 2.68 25.63
N THR A 148 -6.79 3.59 25.90
CA THR A 148 -8.21 3.29 26.01
C THR A 148 -8.98 3.44 24.70
N TYR A 149 -8.31 3.87 23.63
CA TYR A 149 -8.91 4.08 22.32
C TYR A 149 -9.50 2.78 21.74
N LYS A 150 -10.67 2.90 21.11
CA LYS A 150 -11.44 1.73 20.65
C LYS A 150 -11.12 1.32 19.22
N GLY A 151 -10.34 2.14 18.50
CA GLY A 151 -10.00 1.95 17.10
C GLY A 151 -11.01 2.56 16.14
N LYS A 152 -10.51 3.02 15.00
CA LYS A 152 -11.29 3.71 13.95
C LYS A 152 -11.91 2.76 12.94
N CYS A 153 -11.39 1.54 12.81
CA CYS A 153 -11.86 0.62 11.78
C CYS A 153 -13.33 0.20 12.01
N PRO A 154 -14.23 0.42 11.03
CA PRO A 154 -15.65 0.10 11.20
C PRO A 154 -15.93 -1.41 11.26
N TYR A 155 -14.98 -2.25 10.79
CA TYR A 155 -15.13 -3.71 10.76
C TYR A 155 -14.48 -4.39 11.98
N HIS A 156 -13.27 -3.98 12.34
CA HIS A 156 -12.44 -4.70 13.32
C HIS A 156 -12.13 -3.87 14.58
N GLY A 157 -12.52 -2.59 14.61
CA GLY A 157 -12.16 -1.68 15.69
C GLY A 157 -10.63 -1.54 15.81
N ARG A 158 -10.00 -2.44 16.57
CA ARG A 158 -8.58 -2.42 16.94
C ARG A 158 -7.67 -3.25 16.03
N CYS A 159 -7.88 -3.27 14.72
CA CYS A 159 -6.85 -3.73 13.80
C CYS A 159 -5.74 -2.68 13.64
N LEU A 160 -4.66 -3.02 12.95
CA LEU A 160 -3.52 -2.11 12.74
C LEU A 160 -3.97 -0.76 12.15
N GLU A 161 -4.77 -0.77 11.09
CA GLU A 161 -5.35 0.44 10.50
C GLU A 161 -6.21 1.22 11.51
N GLY A 162 -7.05 0.51 12.26
CA GLY A 162 -7.92 1.11 13.27
C GLY A 162 -7.15 1.82 14.39
N MET A 163 -5.91 1.42 14.64
CA MET A 163 -5.10 1.95 15.73
C MET A 163 -4.02 2.94 15.27
N ALA A 164 -3.48 2.80 14.05
CA ALA A 164 -2.28 3.51 13.58
C ALA A 164 -2.48 4.29 12.27
N SER A 165 -3.67 4.36 11.68
CA SER A 165 -3.90 5.22 10.52
C SER A 165 -3.94 6.70 10.88
N GLY A 166 -3.72 7.58 9.90
CA GLY A 166 -3.82 9.03 10.09
C GLY A 166 -5.14 9.47 10.72
N PRO A 167 -6.31 8.98 10.27
CA PRO A 167 -7.60 9.23 10.93
C PRO A 167 -7.69 8.68 12.36
N ALA A 168 -7.00 7.58 12.69
CA ALA A 168 -6.95 7.07 14.05
C ALA A 168 -6.12 7.99 14.97
N ILE A 169 -5.00 8.50 14.46
CA ILE A 169 -4.19 9.52 15.17
C ILE A 169 -5.05 10.77 15.41
N GLU A 170 -5.70 11.29 14.37
CA GLU A 170 -6.53 12.50 14.48
C GLU A 170 -7.66 12.33 15.49
N GLU A 171 -8.37 11.21 15.48
CA GLU A 171 -9.48 10.95 16.41
C GLU A 171 -9.00 10.76 17.85
N ARG A 172 -7.86 10.07 18.04
CA ARG A 172 -7.28 9.84 19.37
C ARG A 172 -6.73 11.12 20.01
N TRP A 173 -6.09 11.97 19.23
CA TRP A 173 -5.34 13.12 19.73
C TRP A 173 -6.00 14.47 19.42
N GLY A 174 -7.08 14.50 18.63
CA GLY A 174 -7.82 15.70 18.25
C GLY A 174 -7.08 16.62 17.26
N LYS A 175 -5.97 16.14 16.68
CA LYS A 175 -5.12 16.87 15.72
C LYS A 175 -4.55 15.92 14.67
N LYS A 176 -4.26 16.43 13.51
CA LYS A 176 -3.63 15.65 12.44
C LYS A 176 -2.16 15.34 12.74
N ALA A 177 -1.67 14.24 12.21
CA ALA A 177 -0.32 13.74 12.44
C ALA A 177 0.77 14.81 12.27
N TYR A 178 0.69 15.64 11.22
CA TYR A 178 1.68 16.68 10.95
C TYR A 178 1.66 17.84 11.97
N GLU A 179 0.59 18.02 12.74
CA GLU A 179 0.46 19.00 13.81
C GLU A 179 1.00 18.49 15.17
N LEU A 180 1.39 17.21 15.21
CA LEU A 180 1.81 16.49 16.40
C LEU A 180 3.29 16.08 16.34
N SER A 181 4.06 16.62 15.41
CA SER A 181 5.46 16.22 15.14
C SER A 181 6.36 16.31 16.37
N ASP A 182 6.08 17.24 17.29
CA ASP A 182 6.82 17.47 18.54
C ASP A 182 6.29 16.64 19.73
N LYS A 183 5.24 15.84 19.56
CA LYS A 183 4.58 15.08 20.63
C LYS A 183 5.13 13.66 20.71
N LYS A 184 6.14 13.46 21.53
CA LYS A 184 6.84 12.19 21.70
C LYS A 184 5.90 11.02 22.04
N GLU A 185 4.92 11.25 22.91
CA GLU A 185 3.95 10.24 23.35
C GLU A 185 3.07 9.73 22.22
N VAL A 186 2.79 10.57 21.21
CA VAL A 186 2.03 10.19 20.02
C VAL A 186 2.83 9.17 19.20
N TRP A 187 4.10 9.48 18.96
CA TRP A 187 4.95 8.69 18.09
C TRP A 187 5.48 7.41 18.76
N GLU A 188 5.65 7.42 20.08
CA GLU A 188 5.92 6.19 20.83
C GLU A 188 4.74 5.21 20.76
N LEU A 189 3.50 5.71 20.84
CA LEU A 189 2.30 4.89 20.70
C LEU A 189 2.10 4.42 19.26
N GLU A 190 2.34 5.27 18.28
CA GLU A 190 2.30 4.92 16.86
C GLU A 190 3.30 3.80 16.55
N ALA A 191 4.56 3.96 17.00
CA ALA A 191 5.59 2.95 16.83
C ALA A 191 5.22 1.61 17.48
N TYR A 192 4.56 1.62 18.63
CA TYR A 192 4.07 0.40 19.29
C TYR A 192 3.09 -0.38 18.42
N TYR A 193 2.14 0.28 17.76
CA TYR A 193 1.16 -0.41 16.92
C TYR A 193 1.75 -0.83 15.59
N VAL A 194 2.50 0.04 14.91
CA VAL A 194 3.15 -0.29 13.65
C VAL A 194 4.12 -1.45 13.84
N ALA A 195 4.94 -1.45 14.87
CA ALA A 195 5.89 -2.53 15.14
C ALA A 195 5.21 -3.89 15.34
N GLN A 196 4.04 -3.97 15.97
CA GLN A 196 3.29 -5.23 16.06
C GLN A 196 2.96 -5.76 14.68
N GLY A 197 2.42 -4.91 13.79
CA GLY A 197 2.13 -5.29 12.41
C GLY A 197 3.38 -5.78 11.68
N LEU A 198 4.51 -5.10 11.86
CA LEU A 198 5.78 -5.53 11.25
C LEU A 198 6.22 -6.90 11.79
N VAL A 199 6.15 -7.11 13.09
CA VAL A 199 6.54 -8.39 13.71
C VAL A 199 5.68 -9.53 13.21
N ASP A 200 4.36 -9.36 13.10
CA ASP A 200 3.47 -10.36 12.55
C ASP A 200 3.86 -10.71 11.09
N MET A 201 4.16 -9.71 10.27
CA MET A 201 4.59 -9.92 8.89
C MET A 201 6.00 -10.55 8.81
N ILE A 202 6.92 -10.19 9.68
CA ILE A 202 8.25 -10.81 9.80
C ILE A 202 8.11 -12.30 10.13
N MET A 203 7.30 -12.63 11.13
CA MET A 203 7.10 -14.01 11.57
C MET A 203 6.41 -14.91 10.53
N LEU A 204 5.51 -14.33 9.72
CA LEU A 204 4.72 -15.09 8.74
C LEU A 204 5.38 -15.15 7.36
N LEU A 205 6.01 -14.07 6.90
CA LEU A 205 6.45 -13.90 5.53
C LEU A 205 7.97 -13.86 5.38
N SER A 206 8.70 -13.60 6.46
CA SER A 206 10.17 -13.54 6.50
C SER A 206 10.75 -12.71 5.34
N PRO A 207 10.34 -11.44 5.16
CA PRO A 207 10.80 -10.62 4.05
C PRO A 207 12.28 -10.27 4.17
N GLU A 208 12.96 -10.07 3.03
CA GLU A 208 14.34 -9.58 2.98
C GLU A 208 14.40 -8.06 3.24
N ARG A 209 13.28 -7.34 3.07
CA ARG A 209 13.16 -5.90 3.35
C ARG A 209 11.72 -5.46 3.52
N ILE A 210 11.49 -4.49 4.40
CA ILE A 210 10.21 -3.82 4.61
C ILE A 210 10.34 -2.34 4.26
N VAL A 211 9.44 -1.85 3.41
CA VAL A 211 9.36 -0.44 3.04
C VAL A 211 8.13 0.18 3.70
N LEU A 212 8.32 1.23 4.49
CA LEU A 212 7.24 1.97 5.14
C LEU A 212 7.03 3.30 4.45
N GLY A 213 5.89 3.46 3.78
CA GLY A 213 5.48 4.69 3.12
C GLY A 213 4.14 5.22 3.60
N GLY A 214 3.59 6.18 2.87
CA GLY A 214 2.33 6.83 3.20
C GLY A 214 2.50 8.11 4.01
N GLY A 215 1.43 8.92 4.09
CA GLY A 215 1.50 10.28 4.62
C GLY A 215 1.91 10.39 6.10
N VAL A 216 1.64 9.37 6.93
CA VAL A 216 2.08 9.34 8.32
C VAL A 216 3.61 9.17 8.40
N MET A 217 4.21 8.41 7.49
CA MET A 217 5.65 8.16 7.46
C MET A 217 6.48 9.36 6.97
N HIS A 218 5.85 10.45 6.51
CA HIS A 218 6.54 11.74 6.31
C HIS A 218 7.09 12.31 7.64
N GLN A 219 6.60 11.82 8.78
CA GLN A 219 7.19 12.05 10.10
C GLN A 219 8.39 11.11 10.30
N THR A 220 9.48 11.36 9.57
CA THR A 220 10.61 10.42 9.46
C THR A 220 11.27 10.06 10.78
N HIS A 221 11.14 10.90 11.81
CA HIS A 221 11.65 10.64 13.15
C HIS A 221 10.97 9.44 13.85
N VAL A 222 9.80 9.01 13.39
CA VAL A 222 9.13 7.82 13.94
C VAL A 222 9.83 6.51 13.53
N MET A 223 10.61 6.52 12.46
CA MET A 223 11.30 5.32 11.95
C MET A 223 12.19 4.66 12.99
N ASP A 224 12.98 5.45 13.73
CA ASP A 224 13.88 4.91 14.76
C ASP A 224 13.09 4.32 15.94
N LEU A 225 11.93 4.90 16.27
CA LEU A 225 11.05 4.35 17.29
C LEU A 225 10.42 3.02 16.82
N ILE A 226 9.98 2.94 15.57
CA ILE A 226 9.43 1.71 14.98
C ILE A 226 10.49 0.61 14.94
N ARG A 227 11.69 0.90 14.44
CA ARG A 227 12.82 -0.05 14.39
C ARG A 227 13.16 -0.60 15.77
N LYS A 228 13.32 0.28 16.74
CA LYS A 228 13.61 -0.07 18.14
C LYS A 228 12.51 -0.96 18.73
N GLU A 229 11.25 -0.60 18.52
CA GLU A 229 10.12 -1.33 19.06
C GLU A 229 9.95 -2.69 18.37
N THR A 230 10.19 -2.77 17.07
CA THR A 230 10.22 -4.03 16.31
C THR A 230 11.27 -4.98 16.87
N LEU A 231 12.50 -4.52 17.07
CA LEU A 231 13.58 -5.34 17.67
C LEU A 231 13.22 -5.78 19.09
N ARG A 232 12.61 -4.91 19.89
CA ARG A 232 12.15 -5.25 21.23
C ARG A 232 11.12 -6.37 21.21
N MET A 233 10.17 -6.33 20.26
CA MET A 233 9.09 -7.34 20.14
C MET A 233 9.59 -8.64 19.53
N VAL A 234 10.48 -8.62 18.54
CA VAL A 234 11.16 -9.82 18.00
C VAL A 234 11.96 -10.52 19.11
N ASN A 235 12.47 -9.75 20.06
CA ASN A 235 13.10 -10.22 21.29
C ASN A 235 14.21 -11.27 21.05
N LYS A 236 15.03 -11.07 20.01
CA LYS A 236 16.13 -11.97 19.62
C LYS A 236 15.67 -13.41 19.24
N TYR A 237 14.39 -13.63 19.02
CA TYR A 237 13.90 -14.94 18.58
C TYR A 237 14.41 -15.28 17.16
N ILE A 238 14.44 -14.28 16.29
CA ILE A 238 15.07 -14.36 14.96
C ILE A 238 16.41 -13.64 15.04
N ASP A 239 17.49 -14.30 14.64
CA ASP A 239 18.85 -13.77 14.60
C ASP A 239 19.38 -13.89 13.17
N THR A 240 19.24 -12.81 12.40
CA THR A 240 19.65 -12.72 11.00
C THR A 240 20.41 -11.41 10.73
N GLU A 241 21.13 -11.38 9.61
CA GLU A 241 21.87 -10.18 9.21
C GLU A 241 20.92 -8.99 9.00
N GLU A 242 19.73 -9.21 8.44
CA GLU A 242 18.72 -8.17 8.19
C GLU A 242 18.27 -7.49 9.48
N LEU A 243 17.98 -8.28 10.53
CA LEU A 243 17.59 -7.72 11.83
C LEU A 243 18.75 -7.09 12.59
N SER A 244 19.98 -7.50 12.31
CA SER A 244 21.18 -6.87 12.85
C SER A 244 21.46 -5.52 12.18
N ASP A 245 21.04 -5.34 10.93
CA ASP A 245 21.10 -4.08 10.16
C ASP A 245 19.68 -3.50 9.97
N ILE A 246 19.00 -3.24 11.06
CA ILE A 246 17.60 -2.82 11.09
C ILE A 246 17.33 -1.53 10.27
N GLU A 247 18.33 -0.66 10.14
CA GLU A 247 18.23 0.60 9.41
C GLU A 247 18.10 0.36 7.89
N ASN A 248 18.73 -0.68 7.37
CA ASN A 248 18.63 -1.12 5.98
C ASN A 248 17.53 -2.16 5.76
N TYR A 249 16.99 -2.75 6.83
CA TYR A 249 15.90 -3.72 6.78
C TYR A 249 14.52 -3.07 6.75
N ILE A 250 14.26 -2.08 7.63
CA ILE A 250 13.04 -1.30 7.64
C ILE A 250 13.36 0.11 7.12
N VAL A 251 12.92 0.42 5.91
CA VAL A 251 13.33 1.61 5.16
C VAL A 251 12.14 2.45 4.70
N LEU A 252 12.42 3.70 4.32
CA LEU A 252 11.47 4.55 3.60
C LEU A 252 11.48 4.25 2.09
N PRO A 253 10.41 4.60 1.35
CA PRO A 253 10.36 4.48 -0.11
C PRO A 253 11.50 5.24 -0.78
N SER A 254 12.00 4.72 -1.90
CA SER A 254 13.14 5.30 -2.62
C SER A 254 12.76 6.03 -3.91
N LEU A 255 11.49 6.00 -4.30
CA LEU A 255 11.00 6.51 -5.60
C LEU A 255 10.29 7.88 -5.49
N ASN A 256 10.61 8.68 -4.48
CA ASN A 256 10.09 10.04 -4.29
C ASN A 256 8.55 10.10 -4.38
N ASP A 257 7.86 9.25 -3.65
CA ASP A 257 6.40 9.10 -3.64
C ASP A 257 5.77 8.70 -4.99
N ASN A 258 6.58 8.25 -5.97
CA ASN A 258 6.09 7.78 -7.26
C ASN A 258 5.95 6.24 -7.34
N GLN A 259 6.24 5.50 -6.27
CA GLN A 259 6.24 4.03 -6.28
C GLN A 259 4.90 3.45 -6.77
N GLY A 260 3.76 4.01 -6.38
CA GLY A 260 2.45 3.57 -6.86
C GLY A 260 2.25 3.81 -8.36
N ILE A 261 2.63 5.00 -8.87
CA ILE A 261 2.52 5.33 -10.29
C ILE A 261 3.45 4.46 -11.13
N LEU A 262 4.68 4.29 -10.67
CA LEU A 262 5.67 3.44 -11.37
C LEU A 262 5.25 1.96 -11.33
N GLY A 263 4.74 1.49 -10.20
CA GLY A 263 4.18 0.14 -10.13
C GLY A 263 2.99 -0.06 -11.09
N CYS A 264 2.11 0.93 -11.23
CA CYS A 264 1.07 0.91 -12.25
C CYS A 264 1.68 0.85 -13.67
N ALA A 265 2.72 1.64 -13.95
CA ALA A 265 3.41 1.54 -15.25
C ALA A 265 3.93 0.11 -15.50
N LYS A 266 4.54 -0.53 -14.50
CA LYS A 266 4.98 -1.93 -14.61
C LYS A 266 3.82 -2.90 -14.85
N LEU A 267 2.68 -2.75 -14.16
CA LEU A 267 1.47 -3.53 -14.44
C LEU A 267 1.01 -3.40 -15.90
N GLY A 268 1.03 -2.19 -16.44
CA GLY A 268 0.72 -1.95 -17.86
C GLY A 268 1.71 -2.62 -18.81
N MET A 269 3.01 -2.52 -18.54
CA MET A 269 4.07 -3.17 -19.33
C MET A 269 3.93 -4.70 -19.32
N ASP A 270 3.60 -5.29 -18.16
CA ASP A 270 3.39 -6.72 -18.03
C ASP A 270 2.16 -7.18 -18.83
N ALA A 271 1.06 -6.42 -18.77
CA ALA A 271 -0.13 -6.67 -19.57
C ALA A 271 0.15 -6.56 -21.08
N LEU A 272 0.95 -5.59 -21.51
CA LEU A 272 1.37 -5.43 -22.90
C LEU A 272 2.21 -6.62 -23.37
N THR A 273 3.11 -7.10 -22.53
CA THR A 273 3.96 -8.26 -22.83
C THR A 273 3.14 -9.55 -22.93
N ALA A 274 2.17 -9.73 -22.07
CA ALA A 274 1.29 -10.90 -22.06
C ALA A 274 0.30 -10.91 -23.25
N ALA A 275 0.04 -9.78 -23.89
CA ALA A 275 -0.84 -9.65 -25.05
C ALA A 275 -0.13 -9.90 -26.40
N LYS A 276 1.18 -9.96 -26.42
CA LYS A 276 2.02 -10.30 -27.60
C LYS A 276 2.24 -11.80 -27.72
#